data_4101778049951d4561fd2fd1cb9779d7
#
_entry.id   4101778049951d4561fd2fd1cb9779d7
#
_cell.length_a   1.000
_cell.length_b   1.000
_cell.length_c   1.000
_cell.angle_alpha   90.00
_cell.angle_beta   90.00
_cell.angle_gamma   90.00
#
_symmetry.space_group_name_H-M   'P 1'
#
loop_
_entity.id
_entity.type
_entity.pdbx_description
1 polymer ?
#
loop_
_entity_poly.entity_id
_entity_poly.type
_entity_poly.pdbx_seq_one_letter_code
_entity_poly.pdbx_strand_id
1 'polypeptide(L)'
;MSRVYNFSAGPAVLPEEVLKEAADEMLDYKGSGMSVMEMSHRSKVYDNFIKEAEADLRELMNIPDNYKVLFLQGGASLQFAMIPMNLMKNKKAGYIVTGQWAKKAYQEAKIYGEAVELASSADKTFSYIPDCSDLDIPDDLDYVYICENNTIYGTKYKKLPNTKGKTLVADVSSCFLSEPVDVSKYGVIYGGVQKNVGPAGVVIVIIREDLITEDVLSGTPTMMKYKIHADAESLYNTPPCYGIYICGKVFKWLKKMGGLSVMKEKNEEKAKILYDFLDESKMFKGTVVKEDRSLMNVPFVTGDADLDAKFVKEATEAGFVNLKGHRTVGGMRASIYNAMPKEGVEKLVAFMKEFEAKNS
;
A
#
# COMPACT_ATOMS: atom_id res chain seq x y z
N MET A 1 16.27 -3.67 -25.34
CA MET A 1 16.92 -3.58 -24.01
C MET A 1 16.10 -4.41 -23.04
N SER A 2 16.75 -5.25 -22.21
CA SER A 2 16.07 -5.93 -21.11
C SER A 2 15.71 -4.90 -20.04
N ARG A 3 14.53 -5.04 -19.41
CA ARG A 3 14.14 -4.18 -18.27
C ARG A 3 15.02 -4.50 -17.07
N VAL A 4 15.33 -3.46 -16.27
CA VAL A 4 15.99 -3.61 -14.97
C VAL A 4 15.02 -4.21 -13.94
N TYR A 5 15.56 -4.85 -12.90
CA TYR A 5 14.78 -5.27 -11.73
C TYR A 5 14.63 -4.09 -10.77
N ASN A 6 13.45 -3.49 -10.75
CA ASN A 6 13.15 -2.30 -9.94
C ASN A 6 12.58 -2.67 -8.58
N PHE A 7 13.38 -2.49 -7.52
CA PHE A 7 13.02 -2.75 -6.13
C PHE A 7 12.52 -1.51 -5.39
N SER A 8 12.07 -0.48 -6.11
CA SER A 8 11.54 0.75 -5.51
C SER A 8 10.34 0.48 -4.61
N ALA A 9 10.29 1.19 -3.49
CA ALA A 9 9.17 1.13 -2.55
C ALA A 9 7.91 1.89 -2.99
N GLY A 10 8.04 2.74 -4.01
CA GLY A 10 6.95 3.49 -4.59
C GLY A 10 7.38 4.88 -5.10
N PRO A 11 7.03 5.26 -6.37
CA PRO A 11 6.36 4.40 -7.35
C PRO A 11 7.14 3.12 -7.63
N ALA A 12 6.42 2.00 -7.76
CA ALA A 12 7.02 0.67 -7.85
C ALA A 12 6.85 0.04 -9.24
N VAL A 13 7.42 -1.15 -9.40
CA VAL A 13 7.28 -1.95 -10.61
C VAL A 13 5.80 -2.25 -10.91
N LEU A 14 5.42 -2.15 -12.19
CA LEU A 14 4.12 -2.56 -12.71
C LEU A 14 4.25 -3.83 -13.55
N PRO A 15 3.18 -4.64 -13.68
CA PRO A 15 3.19 -5.79 -14.56
C PRO A 15 3.51 -5.38 -16.00
N GLU A 16 4.47 -6.07 -16.63
CA GLU A 16 4.89 -5.71 -17.98
C GLU A 16 3.76 -5.89 -18.99
N GLU A 17 2.91 -6.90 -18.80
CA GLU A 17 1.72 -7.14 -19.62
C GLU A 17 0.78 -5.93 -19.59
N VAL A 18 0.54 -5.36 -18.40
CA VAL A 18 -0.29 -4.15 -18.24
C VAL A 18 0.32 -2.94 -18.96
N LEU A 19 1.64 -2.79 -18.88
CA LEU A 19 2.33 -1.67 -19.56
C LEU A 19 2.29 -1.81 -21.07
N LYS A 20 2.44 -3.03 -21.61
CA LYS A 20 2.33 -3.30 -23.05
C LYS A 20 0.93 -3.01 -23.54
N GLU A 21 -0.10 -3.54 -22.87
CA GLU A 21 -1.49 -3.29 -23.22
C GLU A 21 -1.83 -1.79 -23.18
N ALA A 22 -1.36 -1.07 -22.18
CA ALA A 22 -1.54 0.36 -22.09
C ALA A 22 -0.82 1.14 -23.20
N ALA A 23 0.35 0.69 -23.64
CA ALA A 23 1.09 1.26 -24.78
C ALA A 23 0.35 1.03 -26.10
N ASP A 24 -0.20 -0.16 -26.32
CA ASP A 24 -0.98 -0.50 -27.51
C ASP A 24 -2.27 0.34 -27.61
N GLU A 25 -2.90 0.65 -26.49
CA GLU A 25 -4.11 1.47 -26.40
C GLU A 25 -3.83 2.99 -26.26
N MET A 26 -2.56 3.42 -26.29
CA MET A 26 -2.19 4.81 -25.96
C MET A 26 -2.82 5.85 -26.90
N LEU A 27 -2.93 5.57 -28.19
CA LEU A 27 -3.52 6.47 -29.19
C LEU A 27 -4.99 6.18 -29.45
N ASP A 28 -5.44 4.95 -29.23
CA ASP A 28 -6.80 4.52 -29.57
C ASP A 28 -7.30 3.47 -28.56
N TYR A 29 -8.00 3.92 -27.53
CA TYR A 29 -8.64 3.02 -26.59
C TYR A 29 -9.85 2.32 -27.22
N LYS A 30 -9.69 1.02 -27.53
CA LYS A 30 -10.76 0.12 -28.01
C LYS A 30 -11.56 0.68 -29.20
N GLY A 31 -10.92 1.33 -30.16
CA GLY A 31 -11.56 1.89 -31.33
C GLY A 31 -12.30 3.22 -31.11
N SER A 32 -12.08 3.89 -29.99
CA SER A 32 -12.68 5.19 -29.69
C SER A 32 -12.08 6.36 -30.49
N GLY A 33 -10.93 6.13 -31.12
CA GLY A 33 -10.18 7.14 -31.86
C GLY A 33 -9.45 8.16 -30.95
N MET A 34 -9.35 7.88 -29.64
CA MET A 34 -8.69 8.77 -28.68
C MET A 34 -8.01 8.01 -27.55
N SER A 35 -7.01 8.65 -26.95
CA SER A 35 -6.37 8.18 -25.70
C SER A 35 -7.31 8.29 -24.51
N VAL A 36 -7.15 7.39 -23.51
CA VAL A 36 -7.82 7.55 -22.21
C VAL A 36 -7.46 8.90 -21.56
N MET A 37 -6.26 9.44 -21.81
CA MET A 37 -5.83 10.73 -21.27
C MET A 37 -6.62 11.94 -21.84
N GLU A 38 -7.24 11.79 -23.01
CA GLU A 38 -8.02 12.83 -23.69
C GLU A 38 -9.53 12.71 -23.44
N MET A 39 -9.97 11.58 -22.85
CA MET A 39 -11.39 11.31 -22.64
C MET A 39 -12.01 12.21 -21.59
N SER A 40 -13.18 12.74 -21.91
CA SER A 40 -14.03 13.33 -20.88
C SER A 40 -14.44 12.25 -19.86
N HIS A 41 -14.24 12.51 -18.59
CA HIS A 41 -14.73 11.64 -17.50
C HIS A 41 -16.26 11.51 -17.45
N ARG A 42 -16.99 12.32 -18.22
CA ARG A 42 -18.45 12.25 -18.39
C ARG A 42 -18.88 11.49 -19.64
N SER A 43 -17.92 10.97 -20.42
CA SER A 43 -18.22 10.15 -21.59
C SER A 43 -18.67 8.75 -21.18
N LYS A 44 -19.53 8.14 -21.99
CA LYS A 44 -19.99 6.77 -21.77
C LYS A 44 -18.83 5.75 -21.76
N VAL A 45 -17.79 6.01 -22.54
CA VAL A 45 -16.60 5.14 -22.60
C VAL A 45 -15.86 5.16 -21.26
N TYR A 46 -15.68 6.37 -20.69
CA TYR A 46 -15.05 6.52 -19.39
C TYR A 46 -15.90 5.91 -18.26
N ASP A 47 -17.20 6.19 -18.23
CA ASP A 47 -18.15 5.64 -17.25
C ASP A 47 -18.09 4.10 -17.24
N ASN A 48 -18.02 3.50 -18.41
CA ASN A 48 -17.92 2.05 -18.52
C ASN A 48 -16.63 1.50 -17.85
N PHE A 49 -15.49 2.08 -18.11
CA PHE A 49 -14.25 1.50 -17.57
C PHE A 49 -14.03 1.78 -16.08
N ILE A 50 -14.50 2.91 -15.53
CA ILE A 50 -14.41 3.15 -14.09
C ILE A 50 -15.34 2.20 -13.32
N LYS A 51 -16.54 1.95 -13.82
CA LYS A 51 -17.46 0.96 -13.26
C LYS A 51 -16.92 -0.47 -13.36
N GLU A 52 -16.27 -0.82 -14.47
CA GLU A 52 -15.61 -2.10 -14.65
C GLU A 52 -14.45 -2.26 -13.65
N ALA A 53 -13.64 -1.21 -13.47
CA ALA A 53 -12.55 -1.21 -12.48
C ALA A 53 -13.07 -1.38 -11.06
N GLU A 54 -14.16 -0.70 -10.68
CA GLU A 54 -14.80 -0.89 -9.39
C GLU A 54 -15.31 -2.32 -9.22
N ALA A 55 -16.01 -2.86 -10.22
CA ALA A 55 -16.54 -4.23 -10.19
C ALA A 55 -15.42 -5.28 -10.04
N ASP A 56 -14.32 -5.12 -10.77
CA ASP A 56 -13.17 -6.02 -10.68
C ASP A 56 -12.51 -5.95 -9.28
N LEU A 57 -12.40 -4.76 -8.68
CA LEU A 57 -11.88 -4.60 -7.33
C LEU A 57 -12.81 -5.23 -6.29
N ARG A 58 -14.14 -5.04 -6.43
CA ARG A 58 -15.13 -5.65 -5.55
C ARG A 58 -15.05 -7.18 -5.59
N GLU A 59 -14.93 -7.75 -6.78
CA GLU A 59 -14.76 -9.20 -6.95
C GLU A 59 -13.45 -9.70 -6.33
N LEU A 60 -12.32 -9.06 -6.59
CA LEU A 60 -11.01 -9.45 -6.04
C LEU A 60 -10.98 -9.49 -4.51
N MET A 61 -11.63 -8.53 -3.86
CA MET A 61 -11.60 -8.38 -2.40
C MET A 61 -12.87 -8.88 -1.71
N ASN A 62 -13.88 -9.40 -2.45
CA ASN A 62 -15.19 -9.72 -1.90
C ASN A 62 -15.79 -8.57 -1.09
N ILE A 63 -15.77 -7.35 -1.66
CA ILE A 63 -16.25 -6.15 -0.96
C ILE A 63 -17.76 -6.24 -0.78
N PRO A 64 -18.28 -6.18 0.47
CA PRO A 64 -19.72 -6.23 0.72
C PRO A 64 -20.46 -5.02 0.10
N ASP A 65 -21.75 -5.20 -0.22
CA ASP A 65 -22.56 -4.16 -0.87
C ASP A 65 -22.73 -2.88 -0.03
N ASN A 66 -22.62 -3.00 1.28
CA ASN A 66 -22.70 -1.88 2.23
C ASN A 66 -21.38 -1.10 2.37
N TYR A 67 -20.47 -1.22 1.39
CA TYR A 67 -19.26 -0.41 1.27
C TYR A 67 -19.25 0.37 -0.04
N LYS A 68 -18.76 1.61 0.01
CA LYS A 68 -18.44 2.40 -1.17
C LYS A 68 -16.96 2.25 -1.51
N VAL A 69 -16.68 2.20 -2.81
CA VAL A 69 -15.31 2.27 -3.36
C VAL A 69 -15.13 3.63 -4.00
N LEU A 70 -14.13 4.37 -3.55
CA LEU A 70 -13.86 5.73 -4.02
C LEU A 70 -12.47 5.78 -4.66
N PHE A 71 -12.38 6.36 -5.86
CA PHE A 71 -11.14 6.67 -6.55
C PHE A 71 -10.83 8.15 -6.37
N LEU A 72 -9.90 8.48 -5.48
CA LEU A 72 -9.62 9.84 -5.07
C LEU A 72 -8.20 10.27 -5.46
N GLN A 73 -7.90 11.55 -5.25
CA GLN A 73 -6.60 12.18 -5.46
C GLN A 73 -5.93 12.50 -4.12
N GLY A 74 -4.72 13.08 -4.15
CA GLY A 74 -3.98 13.50 -2.96
C GLY A 74 -3.16 12.40 -2.28
N GLY A 75 -3.23 11.17 -2.80
CA GLY A 75 -2.51 10.02 -2.26
C GLY A 75 -2.95 9.64 -0.85
N ALA A 76 -2.29 8.64 -0.28
CA ALA A 76 -2.55 8.20 1.10
C ALA A 76 -2.35 9.31 2.14
N SER A 77 -1.47 10.28 1.88
CA SER A 77 -1.19 11.36 2.83
C SER A 77 -2.38 12.28 3.03
N LEU A 78 -3.22 12.52 2.00
CA LEU A 78 -4.44 13.31 2.16
C LEU A 78 -5.46 12.59 3.06
N GLN A 79 -5.44 11.27 3.10
CA GLN A 79 -6.33 10.50 3.96
C GLN A 79 -6.02 10.70 5.45
N PHE A 80 -4.78 11.06 5.81
CA PHE A 80 -4.44 11.41 7.20
C PHE A 80 -5.28 12.58 7.72
N ALA A 81 -5.65 13.51 6.83
CA ALA A 81 -6.53 14.65 7.14
C ALA A 81 -8.03 14.28 6.92
N MET A 82 -8.37 13.64 5.79
CA MET A 82 -9.77 13.33 5.46
C MET A 82 -10.42 12.41 6.50
N ILE A 83 -9.70 11.40 7.00
CA ILE A 83 -10.24 10.47 8.00
C ILE A 83 -10.70 11.18 9.27
N PRO A 84 -9.86 11.96 9.98
CA PRO A 84 -10.34 12.68 11.16
C PRO A 84 -11.42 13.72 10.82
N MET A 85 -11.33 14.43 9.70
CA MET A 85 -12.36 15.38 9.29
C MET A 85 -13.76 14.74 9.14
N ASN A 86 -13.84 13.50 8.69
CA ASN A 86 -15.11 12.80 8.44
C ASN A 86 -15.54 11.91 9.62
N LEU A 87 -14.63 11.35 10.39
CA LEU A 87 -14.94 10.29 11.35
C LEU A 87 -14.76 10.70 12.80
N MET A 88 -14.01 11.76 13.12
CA MET A 88 -13.64 12.12 14.49
C MET A 88 -14.74 12.98 15.16
N LYS A 89 -15.94 12.42 15.29
CA LYS A 89 -17.15 13.11 15.78
C LYS A 89 -17.05 13.51 17.24
N ASN A 90 -16.50 12.65 18.10
CA ASN A 90 -16.22 12.92 19.50
C ASN A 90 -14.87 13.65 19.71
N LYS A 91 -14.20 14.00 18.61
CA LYS A 91 -12.87 14.61 18.58
C LYS A 91 -11.80 13.78 19.28
N LYS A 92 -11.92 12.44 19.24
CA LYS A 92 -10.96 11.54 19.88
C LYS A 92 -10.80 10.25 19.09
N ALA A 93 -9.56 9.87 18.76
CA ALA A 93 -9.26 8.66 18.01
C ALA A 93 -7.98 7.97 18.49
N GLY A 94 -7.94 6.64 18.36
CA GLY A 94 -6.82 5.80 18.76
C GLY A 94 -5.90 5.46 17.59
N TYR A 95 -4.60 5.44 17.84
CA TYR A 95 -3.58 5.12 16.84
C TYR A 95 -2.60 4.06 17.38
N ILE A 96 -2.33 3.04 16.58
CA ILE A 96 -1.26 2.08 16.85
C ILE A 96 -0.07 2.47 15.97
N VAL A 97 1.01 2.95 16.60
CA VAL A 97 2.13 3.59 15.91
C VAL A 97 3.25 2.58 15.68
N THR A 98 3.19 1.87 14.55
CA THR A 98 4.15 0.84 14.17
C THR A 98 5.13 1.25 13.07
N GLY A 99 5.17 2.55 12.73
CA GLY A 99 6.08 3.08 11.74
C GLY A 99 5.85 4.56 11.45
N GLN A 100 6.65 5.08 10.50
CA GLN A 100 6.64 6.50 10.17
C GLN A 100 5.29 6.98 9.60
N TRP A 101 4.58 6.14 8.84
CA TRP A 101 3.31 6.53 8.23
C TRP A 101 2.20 6.59 9.27
N ALA A 102 2.10 5.60 10.16
CA ALA A 102 1.18 5.65 11.30
C ALA A 102 1.49 6.84 12.21
N LYS A 103 2.79 7.14 12.45
CA LYS A 103 3.21 8.33 13.22
C LYS A 103 2.76 9.63 12.56
N LYS A 104 2.86 9.76 11.23
CA LYS A 104 2.37 10.94 10.51
C LYS A 104 0.85 11.08 10.61
N ALA A 105 0.11 9.99 10.42
CA ALA A 105 -1.35 10.00 10.58
C ALA A 105 -1.76 10.41 12.02
N TYR A 106 -1.08 9.86 13.02
CA TYR A 106 -1.27 10.23 14.42
C TYR A 106 -1.00 11.72 14.69
N GLN A 107 0.07 12.26 14.11
CA GLN A 107 0.40 13.68 14.24
C GLN A 107 -0.61 14.59 13.55
N GLU A 108 -1.06 14.21 12.35
CA GLU A 108 -2.08 14.94 11.60
C GLU A 108 -3.41 14.99 12.36
N ALA A 109 -3.84 13.87 12.94
CA ALA A 109 -5.08 13.80 13.69
C ALA A 109 -5.16 14.78 14.87
N LYS A 110 -4.02 15.13 15.48
CA LYS A 110 -3.95 16.12 16.57
C LYS A 110 -4.38 17.53 16.15
N ILE A 111 -4.42 17.81 14.86
CA ILE A 111 -4.94 19.08 14.34
C ILE A 111 -6.45 19.16 14.52
N TYR A 112 -7.13 18.01 14.50
CA TYR A 112 -8.59 17.91 14.49
C TYR A 112 -9.20 17.56 15.84
N GLY A 113 -8.42 16.94 16.73
CA GLY A 113 -8.89 16.51 18.05
C GLY A 113 -7.80 15.83 18.86
N GLU A 114 -8.21 15.04 19.86
CA GLU A 114 -7.31 14.24 20.67
C GLU A 114 -6.94 12.96 19.92
N ALA A 115 -5.65 12.76 19.62
CA ALA A 115 -5.13 11.50 19.14
C ALA A 115 -4.46 10.76 20.31
N VAL A 116 -4.88 9.52 20.57
CA VAL A 116 -4.36 8.65 21.63
C VAL A 116 -3.43 7.60 21.01
N GLU A 117 -2.18 7.53 21.46
CA GLU A 117 -1.29 6.42 21.10
C GLU A 117 -1.64 5.20 21.95
N LEU A 118 -2.32 4.20 21.35
CA LEU A 118 -2.75 2.98 22.04
C LEU A 118 -1.60 1.98 22.25
N ALA A 119 -0.70 1.92 21.30
CA ALA A 119 0.51 1.11 21.34
C ALA A 119 1.53 1.63 20.33
N SER A 120 2.81 1.33 20.57
CA SER A 120 3.90 1.71 19.67
C SER A 120 5.03 0.68 19.72
N SER A 121 5.74 0.51 18.61
CA SER A 121 7.00 -0.27 18.55
C SER A 121 8.24 0.61 18.31
N ALA A 122 8.13 1.89 18.62
CA ALA A 122 9.22 2.84 18.46
C ALA A 122 10.45 2.53 19.33
N ASP A 123 10.26 1.84 20.46
CA ASP A 123 11.31 1.39 21.39
C ASP A 123 12.38 0.53 20.71
N LYS A 124 11.99 -0.25 19.67
CA LYS A 124 12.90 -1.09 18.88
C LYS A 124 12.92 -0.70 17.40
N THR A 125 12.83 0.61 17.14
CA THR A 125 12.89 1.17 15.79
C THR A 125 11.87 0.52 14.84
N PHE A 126 10.67 0.21 15.35
CA PHE A 126 9.57 -0.39 14.59
C PHE A 126 9.90 -1.75 13.93
N SER A 127 10.78 -2.54 14.55
CA SER A 127 11.18 -3.85 14.04
C SER A 127 10.21 -4.98 14.36
N TYR A 128 9.11 -4.68 15.06
CA TYR A 128 8.06 -5.62 15.44
C TYR A 128 6.68 -4.97 15.46
N ILE A 129 5.63 -5.78 15.53
CA ILE A 129 4.24 -5.35 15.79
C ILE A 129 3.93 -5.64 17.25
N PRO A 130 3.48 -4.64 18.05
CA PRO A 130 3.11 -4.90 19.44
C PRO A 130 1.92 -5.84 19.53
N ASP A 131 1.79 -6.57 20.65
CA ASP A 131 0.58 -7.34 20.92
C ASP A 131 -0.61 -6.39 21.07
N CYS A 132 -1.58 -6.53 20.17
CA CYS A 132 -2.78 -5.71 20.12
C CYS A 132 -4.05 -6.51 20.46
N SER A 133 -3.91 -7.64 21.15
CA SER A 133 -5.03 -8.52 21.52
C SER A 133 -5.88 -7.96 22.66
N ASP A 134 -5.29 -7.17 23.56
CA ASP A 134 -5.97 -6.56 24.71
C ASP A 134 -5.44 -5.15 25.02
N LEU A 135 -5.70 -4.25 24.10
CA LEU A 135 -5.35 -2.82 24.27
C LEU A 135 -6.32 -2.15 25.25
N ASP A 136 -5.81 -1.17 26.00
CA ASP A 136 -6.65 -0.24 26.77
C ASP A 136 -7.24 0.80 25.81
N ILE A 137 -8.48 0.55 25.37
CA ILE A 137 -9.19 1.37 24.38
C ILE A 137 -10.27 2.19 25.11
N PRO A 138 -10.11 3.53 25.16
CA PRO A 138 -11.14 4.40 25.72
C PRO A 138 -12.49 4.26 25.02
N ASP A 139 -13.59 4.27 25.78
CA ASP A 139 -14.94 4.11 25.24
C ASP A 139 -15.39 5.26 24.34
N ASP A 140 -14.79 6.43 24.46
CA ASP A 140 -15.10 7.63 23.70
C ASP A 140 -14.32 7.78 22.38
N LEU A 141 -13.52 6.76 21.98
CA LEU A 141 -12.83 6.77 20.68
C LEU A 141 -13.82 6.61 19.53
N ASP A 142 -13.64 7.42 18.49
CA ASP A 142 -14.38 7.34 17.24
C ASP A 142 -13.90 6.18 16.35
N TYR A 143 -12.58 5.94 16.32
CA TYR A 143 -11.96 4.85 15.56
C TYR A 143 -10.58 4.47 16.11
N VAL A 144 -10.08 3.32 15.65
CA VAL A 144 -8.70 2.87 15.83
C VAL A 144 -8.02 2.80 14.46
N TYR A 145 -6.83 3.39 14.37
CA TYR A 145 -6.05 3.49 13.13
C TYR A 145 -4.81 2.60 13.17
N ILE A 146 -4.54 1.92 12.04
CA ILE A 146 -3.30 1.19 11.78
C ILE A 146 -2.73 1.50 10.39
N CYS A 147 -1.40 1.39 10.25
CA CYS A 147 -0.74 1.18 8.98
C CYS A 147 -0.39 -0.31 8.89
N GLU A 148 -1.14 -1.07 8.09
CA GLU A 148 -1.12 -2.53 8.14
C GLU A 148 0.20 -3.15 7.70
N ASN A 149 0.88 -2.49 6.74
CA ASN A 149 2.23 -2.86 6.31
C ASN A 149 3.16 -1.65 6.32
N ASN A 150 4.22 -1.73 7.09
CA ASN A 150 5.16 -0.62 7.29
C ASN A 150 6.28 -0.64 6.24
N THR A 151 6.09 0.09 5.16
CA THR A 151 6.96 0.13 3.98
C THR A 151 8.45 0.40 4.29
N ILE A 152 8.71 1.22 5.29
CA ILE A 152 10.09 1.64 5.67
C ILE A 152 10.76 0.57 6.51
N TYR A 153 10.03 0.00 7.47
CA TYR A 153 10.57 -0.88 8.50
C TYR A 153 10.37 -2.36 8.20
N GLY A 154 9.51 -2.72 7.23
CA GLY A 154 9.30 -4.09 6.78
C GLY A 154 8.45 -4.96 7.70
N THR A 155 7.70 -4.35 8.62
CA THR A 155 6.76 -5.06 9.50
C THR A 155 5.35 -5.08 8.92
N LYS A 156 4.59 -6.15 9.17
CA LYS A 156 3.19 -6.31 8.76
C LYS A 156 2.38 -6.98 9.86
N TYR A 157 1.17 -6.48 10.09
CA TYR A 157 0.21 -7.13 10.96
C TYR A 157 -0.18 -8.51 10.40
N LYS A 158 0.00 -9.56 11.18
CA LYS A 158 -0.47 -10.92 10.90
C LYS A 158 -1.86 -11.16 11.47
N LYS A 159 -2.21 -10.40 12.50
CA LYS A 159 -3.54 -10.39 13.13
C LYS A 159 -3.96 -8.93 13.30
N LEU A 160 -5.22 -8.65 13.03
CA LEU A 160 -5.79 -7.33 13.28
C LEU A 160 -5.88 -7.07 14.79
N PRO A 161 -5.76 -5.80 15.24
CA PRO A 161 -5.93 -5.46 16.63
C PRO A 161 -7.37 -5.74 17.09
N ASN A 162 -7.52 -6.12 18.35
CA ASN A 162 -8.83 -6.15 18.99
C ASN A 162 -9.25 -4.72 19.33
N THR A 163 -10.12 -4.14 18.51
CA THR A 163 -10.58 -2.76 18.67
C THR A 163 -11.72 -2.61 19.69
N LYS A 164 -12.11 -3.68 20.37
CA LYS A 164 -13.26 -3.70 21.32
C LYS A 164 -14.53 -3.08 20.70
N GLY A 165 -14.76 -3.37 19.40
CA GLY A 165 -15.93 -2.89 18.66
C GLY A 165 -15.80 -1.49 18.06
N LYS A 166 -14.68 -0.80 18.24
CA LYS A 166 -14.43 0.48 17.56
C LYS A 166 -14.13 0.27 16.08
N THR A 167 -14.52 1.24 15.27
CA THR A 167 -14.24 1.27 13.82
C THR A 167 -12.73 1.13 13.56
N LEU A 168 -12.33 0.13 12.79
CA LEU A 168 -10.94 -0.02 12.34
C LEU A 168 -10.71 0.74 11.04
N VAL A 169 -9.68 1.58 11.02
CA VAL A 169 -9.20 2.31 9.85
C VAL A 169 -7.80 1.84 9.51
N ALA A 170 -7.59 1.40 8.27
CA ALA A 170 -6.31 0.83 7.85
C ALA A 170 -5.74 1.50 6.59
N ASP A 171 -4.48 1.96 6.70
CA ASP A 171 -3.62 2.24 5.54
C ASP A 171 -3.01 0.93 5.05
N VAL A 172 -3.42 0.48 3.88
CA VAL A 172 -2.91 -0.74 3.24
C VAL A 172 -2.01 -0.44 2.02
N SER A 173 -1.56 0.79 1.85
CA SER A 173 -0.86 1.23 0.63
C SER A 173 0.22 0.27 0.14
N SER A 174 1.02 -0.32 1.02
CA SER A 174 2.12 -1.20 0.65
C SER A 174 1.82 -2.70 0.69
N CYS A 175 0.60 -3.09 1.06
CA CYS A 175 0.11 -4.47 0.97
C CYS A 175 -1.24 -4.59 0.25
N PHE A 176 -1.70 -3.51 -0.39
CA PHE A 176 -2.99 -3.50 -1.08
C PHE A 176 -3.01 -4.58 -2.18
N LEU A 177 -4.03 -5.44 -2.18
CA LEU A 177 -4.18 -6.57 -3.12
C LEU A 177 -3.01 -7.57 -3.13
N SER A 178 -2.26 -7.70 -2.04
CA SER A 178 -1.19 -8.68 -1.92
C SER A 178 -1.66 -10.06 -1.44
N GLU A 179 -2.82 -10.09 -0.79
CA GLU A 179 -3.45 -11.28 -0.22
C GLU A 179 -4.95 -11.04 0.01
N PRO A 180 -5.75 -12.11 0.22
CA PRO A 180 -7.15 -11.96 0.64
C PRO A 180 -7.27 -11.26 1.99
N VAL A 181 -8.28 -10.39 2.11
CA VAL A 181 -8.64 -9.73 3.38
C VAL A 181 -10.15 -9.83 3.59
N ASP A 182 -10.58 -9.89 4.84
CA ASP A 182 -11.99 -9.80 5.23
C ASP A 182 -12.35 -8.32 5.42
N VAL A 183 -12.90 -7.71 4.36
CA VAL A 183 -13.27 -6.29 4.34
C VAL A 183 -14.26 -5.94 5.45
N SER A 184 -15.11 -6.88 5.88
CA SER A 184 -16.14 -6.64 6.90
C SER A 184 -15.57 -6.27 8.28
N LYS A 185 -14.29 -6.56 8.53
CA LYS A 185 -13.58 -6.22 9.77
C LYS A 185 -13.13 -4.76 9.87
N TYR A 186 -13.26 -4.02 8.78
CA TYR A 186 -12.80 -2.64 8.69
C TYR A 186 -13.98 -1.69 8.49
N GLY A 187 -13.89 -0.50 9.04
CA GLY A 187 -14.77 0.59 8.63
C GLY A 187 -14.21 1.33 7.41
N VAL A 188 -12.88 1.49 7.37
CA VAL A 188 -12.19 2.12 6.23
C VAL A 188 -10.91 1.36 5.91
N ILE A 189 -10.74 1.00 4.64
CA ILE A 189 -9.47 0.55 4.06
C ILE A 189 -9.08 1.59 3.01
N TYR A 190 -7.85 2.07 3.01
CA TYR A 190 -7.37 2.92 1.94
C TYR A 190 -5.93 2.63 1.57
N GLY A 191 -5.56 2.97 0.34
CA GLY A 191 -4.20 2.80 -0.14
C GLY A 191 -3.85 3.69 -1.32
N GLY A 192 -2.65 4.29 -1.26
CA GLY A 192 -2.04 4.92 -2.42
C GLY A 192 -1.61 3.84 -3.41
N VAL A 193 -2.10 3.92 -4.64
CA VAL A 193 -1.95 2.82 -5.63
C VAL A 193 -0.52 2.65 -6.16
N GLN A 194 0.35 3.66 -6.04
CA GLN A 194 1.69 3.71 -6.63
C GLN A 194 2.67 2.64 -6.13
N LYS A 195 2.28 1.83 -5.15
CA LYS A 195 3.11 0.76 -4.62
C LYS A 195 2.80 -0.59 -5.28
N ASN A 196 1.55 -1.02 -5.24
CA ASN A 196 1.19 -2.38 -5.64
C ASN A 196 0.06 -2.48 -6.67
N VAL A 197 -0.60 -1.37 -7.02
CA VAL A 197 -1.89 -1.39 -7.71
C VAL A 197 -1.91 -0.57 -9.00
N GLY A 198 -1.06 0.46 -9.12
CA GLY A 198 -1.08 1.35 -10.26
C GLY A 198 0.00 2.44 -10.22
N PRO A 199 -0.11 3.50 -11.03
CA PRO A 199 0.80 4.64 -11.02
C PRO A 199 0.48 5.61 -9.88
N ALA A 200 1.40 6.54 -9.58
CA ALA A 200 1.13 7.63 -8.65
C ALA A 200 -0.04 8.50 -9.12
N GLY A 201 -0.82 9.05 -8.18
CA GLY A 201 -1.91 10.02 -8.42
C GLY A 201 -3.28 9.54 -7.98
N VAL A 202 -3.48 8.25 -7.75
CA VAL A 202 -4.75 7.68 -7.26
C VAL A 202 -4.58 7.20 -5.83
N VAL A 203 -5.60 7.42 -5.01
CA VAL A 203 -5.83 6.70 -3.76
C VAL A 203 -7.19 6.03 -3.83
N ILE A 204 -7.25 4.76 -3.46
CA ILE A 204 -8.52 4.02 -3.36
C ILE A 204 -8.93 4.00 -1.90
N VAL A 205 -10.19 4.34 -1.64
CA VAL A 205 -10.81 4.27 -0.32
C VAL A 205 -12.01 3.33 -0.40
N ILE A 206 -12.01 2.31 0.44
CA ILE A 206 -13.13 1.39 0.64
C ILE A 206 -13.70 1.72 2.01
N ILE A 207 -14.91 2.25 2.06
CA ILE A 207 -15.51 2.80 3.27
C ILE A 207 -16.93 2.27 3.47
N ARG A 208 -17.24 1.85 4.69
CA ARG A 208 -18.56 1.37 5.05
C ARG A 208 -19.59 2.51 5.00
N GLU A 209 -20.76 2.25 4.42
CA GLU A 209 -21.76 3.29 4.11
C GLU A 209 -22.26 4.06 5.34
N ASP A 210 -22.38 3.41 6.49
CA ASP A 210 -22.79 4.07 7.74
C ASP A 210 -21.84 5.15 8.24
N LEU A 211 -20.58 5.13 7.74
CA LEU A 211 -19.56 6.14 8.05
C LEU A 211 -19.60 7.36 7.11
N ILE A 212 -20.37 7.28 6.02
CA ILE A 212 -20.51 8.35 5.04
C ILE A 212 -21.72 9.21 5.40
N THR A 213 -21.50 10.29 6.11
CA THR A 213 -22.55 11.15 6.64
C THR A 213 -22.30 12.63 6.36
N GLU A 214 -23.33 13.47 6.51
CA GLU A 214 -23.19 14.93 6.52
C GLU A 214 -22.57 15.45 7.83
N ASP A 215 -22.65 14.66 8.88
CA ASP A 215 -22.09 15.00 10.18
C ASP A 215 -20.56 14.78 10.16
N VAL A 216 -19.86 15.85 9.81
CA VAL A 216 -18.40 15.93 9.73
C VAL A 216 -17.90 17.10 10.59
N LEU A 217 -16.60 17.15 10.84
CA LEU A 217 -16.04 18.27 11.61
C LEU A 217 -16.36 19.62 10.95
N SER A 218 -16.72 20.62 11.78
CA SER A 218 -16.99 21.97 11.30
C SER A 218 -15.78 22.54 10.54
N GLY A 219 -16.05 23.16 9.40
CA GLY A 219 -15.01 23.71 8.53
C GLY A 219 -14.39 22.70 7.55
N THR A 220 -14.88 21.45 7.52
CA THR A 220 -14.43 20.46 6.53
C THR A 220 -14.72 20.96 5.11
N PRO A 221 -13.69 21.18 4.27
CA PRO A 221 -13.89 21.61 2.87
C PRO A 221 -14.71 20.59 2.08
N THR A 222 -15.46 21.06 1.08
CA THR A 222 -16.31 20.21 0.24
C THR A 222 -15.54 19.00 -0.32
N MET A 223 -14.36 19.23 -0.91
CA MET A 223 -13.52 18.17 -1.50
C MET A 223 -12.94 17.18 -0.49
N MET A 224 -13.03 17.45 0.82
CA MET A 224 -12.55 16.57 1.88
C MET A 224 -13.65 15.70 2.47
N LYS A 225 -14.91 15.85 2.03
CA LYS A 225 -16.04 15.06 2.50
C LYS A 225 -16.18 13.78 1.68
N TYR A 226 -16.16 12.61 2.33
CA TYR A 226 -16.40 11.33 1.63
C TYR A 226 -17.78 11.28 0.96
N LYS A 227 -18.78 11.92 1.56
CA LYS A 227 -20.16 11.92 1.03
C LYS A 227 -20.23 12.54 -0.37
N ILE A 228 -19.54 13.66 -0.62
CA ILE A 228 -19.53 14.33 -1.94
C ILE A 228 -18.99 13.39 -3.03
N HIS A 229 -17.95 12.63 -2.69
CA HIS A 229 -17.34 11.68 -3.62
C HIS A 229 -18.19 10.42 -3.79
N ALA A 230 -18.82 9.94 -2.72
CA ALA A 230 -19.70 8.77 -2.78
C ALA A 230 -20.97 9.04 -3.57
N ASP A 231 -21.63 10.20 -3.34
CA ASP A 231 -22.85 10.60 -4.07
C ASP A 231 -22.59 10.81 -5.57
N ALA A 232 -21.35 11.20 -5.93
CA ALA A 232 -20.94 11.42 -7.31
C ALA A 232 -20.16 10.24 -7.91
N GLU A 233 -20.15 9.06 -7.28
CA GLU A 233 -19.43 7.86 -7.77
C GLU A 233 -17.97 8.16 -8.18
N SER A 234 -17.26 8.94 -7.34
CA SER A 234 -15.88 9.45 -7.58
C SER A 234 -15.74 10.47 -8.71
N LEU A 235 -16.83 10.95 -9.29
CA LEU A 235 -16.86 11.86 -10.44
C LEU A 235 -17.34 13.28 -10.08
N TYR A 236 -17.23 13.69 -8.82
CA TYR A 236 -17.57 15.05 -8.41
C TYR A 236 -16.75 16.10 -9.18
N ASN A 237 -15.45 15.85 -9.34
CA ASN A 237 -14.55 16.59 -10.23
C ASN A 237 -13.85 15.63 -11.18
N THR A 238 -13.07 16.15 -12.13
CA THR A 238 -12.29 15.33 -13.05
C THR A 238 -11.30 14.45 -12.25
N PRO A 239 -11.45 13.11 -12.30
CA PRO A 239 -10.59 12.21 -11.58
C PRO A 239 -9.25 11.98 -12.31
N PRO A 240 -8.27 11.31 -11.69
CA PRO A 240 -7.02 10.93 -12.37
C PRO A 240 -7.27 9.78 -13.37
N CYS A 241 -7.91 10.10 -14.49
CA CYS A 241 -8.47 9.17 -15.47
C CYS A 241 -7.52 8.06 -15.89
N TYR A 242 -6.32 8.41 -16.33
CA TYR A 242 -5.32 7.43 -16.78
C TYR A 242 -4.81 6.54 -15.64
N GLY A 243 -4.66 7.09 -14.45
CA GLY A 243 -4.28 6.31 -13.26
C GLY A 243 -5.31 5.24 -12.91
N ILE A 244 -6.60 5.60 -12.95
CA ILE A 244 -7.72 4.66 -12.70
C ILE A 244 -7.77 3.59 -13.80
N TYR A 245 -7.57 3.96 -15.06
CA TYR A 245 -7.48 3.02 -16.17
C TYR A 245 -6.37 1.98 -15.97
N ILE A 246 -5.16 2.40 -15.55
CA ILE A 246 -4.07 1.46 -15.25
C ILE A 246 -4.42 0.57 -14.05
N CYS A 247 -5.05 1.11 -12.99
CA CYS A 247 -5.53 0.30 -11.87
C CYS A 247 -6.50 -0.79 -12.35
N GLY A 248 -7.47 -0.46 -13.20
CA GLY A 248 -8.39 -1.43 -13.77
C GLY A 248 -7.69 -2.55 -14.56
N LYS A 249 -6.63 -2.22 -15.31
CA LYS A 249 -5.81 -3.24 -15.98
C LYS A 249 -5.04 -4.11 -14.99
N VAL A 250 -4.54 -3.55 -13.91
CA VAL A 250 -3.88 -4.33 -12.83
C VAL A 250 -4.89 -5.26 -12.15
N PHE A 251 -6.13 -4.82 -11.92
CA PHE A 251 -7.18 -5.69 -11.37
C PHE A 251 -7.47 -6.88 -12.29
N LYS A 252 -7.61 -6.66 -13.58
CA LYS A 252 -7.80 -7.73 -14.58
C LYS A 252 -6.60 -8.67 -14.63
N TRP A 253 -5.40 -8.12 -14.54
CA TRP A 253 -4.18 -8.93 -14.45
C TRP A 253 -4.18 -9.82 -13.20
N LEU A 254 -4.56 -9.31 -12.02
CA LEU A 254 -4.69 -10.09 -10.79
C LEU A 254 -5.74 -11.21 -10.91
N LYS A 255 -6.90 -10.92 -11.52
CA LYS A 255 -7.94 -11.94 -11.80
C LYS A 255 -7.40 -13.03 -12.73
N LYS A 256 -6.71 -12.66 -13.82
CA LYS A 256 -6.07 -13.59 -14.75
C LYS A 256 -5.02 -14.45 -14.07
N MET A 257 -4.28 -13.93 -13.10
CA MET A 257 -3.29 -14.66 -12.31
C MET A 257 -3.91 -15.67 -11.31
N GLY A 258 -5.21 -15.70 -11.16
CA GLY A 258 -5.95 -16.58 -10.24
C GLY A 258 -6.43 -15.91 -8.96
N GLY A 259 -6.44 -14.58 -8.91
CA GLY A 259 -6.94 -13.80 -7.77
C GLY A 259 -5.95 -13.68 -6.62
N LEU A 260 -6.46 -13.18 -5.49
CA LEU A 260 -5.60 -12.80 -4.35
C LEU A 260 -5.03 -14.01 -3.60
N SER A 261 -5.70 -15.16 -3.58
CA SER A 261 -5.17 -16.38 -2.94
C SER A 261 -3.91 -16.88 -3.65
N VAL A 262 -3.95 -16.95 -4.98
CA VAL A 262 -2.78 -17.34 -5.79
C VAL A 262 -1.67 -16.28 -5.70
N MET A 263 -2.06 -15.00 -5.66
CA MET A 263 -1.07 -13.92 -5.50
C MET A 263 -0.37 -14.00 -4.15
N LYS A 264 -1.08 -14.32 -3.08
CA LYS A 264 -0.49 -14.56 -1.74
C LYS A 264 0.56 -15.66 -1.79
N GLU A 265 0.25 -16.82 -2.35
CA GLU A 265 1.19 -17.94 -2.50
C GLU A 265 2.46 -17.51 -3.25
N LYS A 266 2.31 -16.78 -4.37
CA LYS A 266 3.44 -16.24 -5.13
C LYS A 266 4.28 -15.24 -4.33
N ASN A 267 3.64 -14.40 -3.52
CA ASN A 267 4.32 -13.43 -2.66
C ASN A 267 5.07 -14.14 -1.51
N GLU A 268 4.47 -15.16 -0.90
CA GLU A 268 5.11 -16.00 0.12
C GLU A 268 6.35 -16.70 -0.45
N GLU A 269 6.24 -17.30 -1.64
CA GLU A 269 7.36 -17.94 -2.32
C GLU A 269 8.52 -16.96 -2.58
N LYS A 270 8.22 -15.77 -3.13
CA LYS A 270 9.25 -14.74 -3.38
C LYS A 270 9.91 -14.27 -2.08
N ALA A 271 9.11 -13.96 -1.08
CA ALA A 271 9.62 -13.49 0.21
C ALA A 271 10.50 -14.55 0.89
N LYS A 272 10.07 -15.83 0.83
CA LYS A 272 10.83 -16.96 1.39
C LYS A 272 12.24 -17.05 0.79
N ILE A 273 12.40 -16.91 -0.52
CA ILE A 273 13.71 -16.95 -1.18
C ILE A 273 14.68 -15.93 -0.57
N LEU A 274 14.22 -14.71 -0.38
CA LEU A 274 15.07 -13.64 0.17
C LEU A 274 15.30 -13.80 1.67
N TYR A 275 14.25 -14.12 2.44
CA TYR A 275 14.37 -14.27 3.89
C TYR A 275 15.20 -15.49 4.30
N ASP A 276 15.09 -16.63 3.60
CA ASP A 276 15.92 -17.81 3.86
C ASP A 276 17.40 -17.44 3.69
N PHE A 277 17.75 -16.73 2.62
CA PHE A 277 19.11 -16.25 2.45
C PHE A 277 19.57 -15.29 3.56
N LEU A 278 18.74 -14.30 3.93
CA LEU A 278 19.08 -13.35 5.00
C LEU A 278 19.26 -14.04 6.36
N ASP A 279 18.52 -15.11 6.61
CA ASP A 279 18.64 -15.88 7.86
C ASP A 279 19.93 -16.71 7.93
N GLU A 280 20.47 -17.15 6.78
CA GLU A 280 21.69 -17.95 6.66
C GLU A 280 22.96 -17.13 6.44
N SER A 281 22.84 -15.95 5.80
CA SER A 281 23.97 -15.08 5.45
C SER A 281 24.76 -14.65 6.69
N LYS A 282 26.10 -14.63 6.56
CA LYS A 282 26.99 -14.08 7.59
C LYS A 282 27.12 -12.57 7.50
N MET A 283 26.93 -12.01 6.30
CA MET A 283 27.07 -10.59 6.00
C MET A 283 25.73 -9.84 6.08
N PHE A 284 24.70 -10.31 5.39
CA PHE A 284 23.41 -9.62 5.30
C PHE A 284 22.45 -10.07 6.41
N LYS A 285 21.83 -9.12 7.09
CA LYS A 285 20.88 -9.38 8.19
C LYS A 285 19.57 -8.65 7.96
N GLY A 286 18.45 -9.37 8.06
CA GLY A 286 17.13 -8.76 8.12
C GLY A 286 16.96 -7.99 9.44
N THR A 287 16.21 -6.87 9.38
CA THR A 287 16.03 -5.97 10.54
C THR A 287 14.73 -6.22 11.32
N VAL A 288 13.89 -7.15 10.87
CA VAL A 288 12.54 -7.42 11.40
C VAL A 288 12.49 -8.77 12.09
N VAL A 289 11.78 -8.85 13.23
CA VAL A 289 11.50 -10.14 13.87
C VAL A 289 10.73 -11.07 12.93
N LYS A 290 11.00 -12.37 12.97
CA LYS A 290 10.51 -13.32 11.95
C LYS A 290 9.00 -13.33 11.81
N GLU A 291 8.30 -13.23 12.93
CA GLU A 291 6.85 -13.32 13.01
C GLU A 291 6.13 -12.18 12.30
N ASP A 292 6.77 -10.99 12.24
CA ASP A 292 6.17 -9.75 11.75
C ASP A 292 6.69 -9.32 10.36
N ARG A 293 7.47 -10.16 9.69
CA ARG A 293 8.07 -9.87 8.39
C ARG A 293 7.03 -9.60 7.32
N SER A 294 7.22 -8.50 6.59
CA SER A 294 6.43 -8.14 5.41
C SER A 294 6.77 -9.04 4.22
N LEU A 295 5.75 -9.42 3.43
CA LEU A 295 5.96 -10.08 2.14
C LEU A 295 6.26 -9.08 1.01
N MET A 296 6.11 -7.77 1.29
CA MET A 296 6.21 -6.71 0.28
C MET A 296 7.50 -5.90 0.37
N ASN A 297 7.97 -5.63 1.58
CA ASN A 297 9.12 -4.75 1.82
C ASN A 297 10.10 -5.45 2.77
N VAL A 298 11.27 -5.77 2.27
CA VAL A 298 12.31 -6.52 2.99
C VAL A 298 13.51 -5.61 3.24
N PRO A 299 13.63 -4.97 4.42
CA PRO A 299 14.81 -4.22 4.80
C PRO A 299 15.89 -5.15 5.33
N PHE A 300 17.16 -4.84 5.01
CA PHE A 300 18.33 -5.56 5.47
C PHE A 300 19.57 -4.66 5.50
N VAL A 301 20.57 -5.08 6.26
CA VAL A 301 21.82 -4.35 6.49
C VAL A 301 23.00 -5.33 6.44
N THR A 302 24.22 -4.81 6.21
CA THR A 302 25.46 -5.56 6.47
C THR A 302 26.03 -5.27 7.86
N GLY A 303 25.59 -4.17 8.49
CA GLY A 303 26.17 -3.66 9.74
C GLY A 303 27.35 -2.69 9.52
N ASP A 304 27.77 -2.50 8.28
CA ASP A 304 28.79 -1.57 7.86
C ASP A 304 28.23 -0.63 6.77
N ALA A 305 28.21 0.67 7.02
CA ALA A 305 27.60 1.65 6.12
C ALA A 305 28.35 1.79 4.79
N ASP A 306 29.67 1.61 4.78
CA ASP A 306 30.47 1.67 3.55
C ASP A 306 30.23 0.43 2.70
N LEU A 307 30.06 -0.72 3.34
CA LEU A 307 29.72 -1.97 2.66
C LEU A 307 28.29 -1.94 2.11
N ASP A 308 27.33 -1.37 2.86
CA ASP A 308 25.96 -1.12 2.38
C ASP A 308 25.98 -0.22 1.11
N ALA A 309 26.74 0.87 1.14
CA ALA A 309 26.88 1.78 0.01
C ALA A 309 27.54 1.12 -1.22
N LYS A 310 28.58 0.32 -0.99
CA LYS A 310 29.25 -0.47 -2.02
C LYS A 310 28.29 -1.46 -2.67
N PHE A 311 27.55 -2.21 -1.86
CA PHE A 311 26.53 -3.16 -2.35
C PHE A 311 25.50 -2.47 -3.23
N VAL A 312 24.91 -1.34 -2.77
CA VAL A 312 23.90 -0.59 -3.53
C VAL A 312 24.44 -0.13 -4.88
N LYS A 313 25.70 0.34 -4.92
CA LYS A 313 26.35 0.77 -6.16
C LYS A 313 26.51 -0.40 -7.14
N GLU A 314 27.15 -1.49 -6.70
CA GLU A 314 27.41 -2.66 -7.55
C GLU A 314 26.11 -3.34 -8.01
N ALA A 315 25.10 -3.43 -7.13
CA ALA A 315 23.77 -3.95 -7.47
C ALA A 315 23.10 -3.09 -8.56
N THR A 316 23.20 -1.76 -8.46
CA THR A 316 22.63 -0.85 -9.48
C THR A 316 23.31 -1.04 -10.83
N GLU A 317 24.63 -1.20 -10.86
CA GLU A 317 25.41 -1.49 -12.08
C GLU A 317 25.03 -2.84 -12.68
N ALA A 318 24.67 -3.82 -11.84
CA ALA A 318 24.18 -5.15 -12.25
C ALA A 318 22.69 -5.17 -12.65
N GLY A 319 21.98 -4.04 -12.63
CA GLY A 319 20.58 -3.92 -13.04
C GLY A 319 19.54 -4.17 -11.93
N PHE A 320 19.97 -4.21 -10.65
CA PHE A 320 19.10 -4.23 -9.48
C PHE A 320 18.99 -2.82 -8.90
N VAL A 321 17.96 -2.08 -9.31
CA VAL A 321 17.86 -0.66 -8.98
C VAL A 321 16.97 -0.38 -7.78
N ASN A 322 17.22 0.75 -7.11
CA ASN A 322 16.43 1.26 -5.98
C ASN A 322 16.47 0.40 -4.71
N LEU A 323 17.58 -0.30 -4.46
CA LEU A 323 17.78 -1.12 -3.25
C LEU A 323 18.18 -0.29 -2.02
N LYS A 324 18.62 0.97 -2.18
CA LYS A 324 19.01 1.82 -1.04
C LYS A 324 17.86 1.96 -0.04
N GLY A 325 18.14 1.69 1.23
CA GLY A 325 17.19 1.82 2.32
C GLY A 325 16.71 3.25 2.55
N HIS A 326 15.65 3.40 3.34
CA HIS A 326 15.15 4.73 3.66
C HIS A 326 16.15 5.47 4.57
N ARG A 327 16.29 6.80 4.36
CA ARG A 327 17.26 7.64 5.08
C ARG A 327 17.18 7.56 6.62
N THR A 328 16.02 7.17 7.18
CA THR A 328 15.83 7.04 8.64
C THR A 328 16.30 5.70 9.20
N VAL A 329 16.49 4.69 8.36
CA VAL A 329 16.85 3.32 8.75
C VAL A 329 18.25 2.96 8.24
N GLY A 330 18.64 3.51 7.07
CA GLY A 330 19.88 3.13 6.40
C GLY A 330 19.77 1.78 5.70
N GLY A 331 20.90 1.17 5.42
CA GLY A 331 20.98 -0.14 4.80
C GLY A 331 20.35 -0.23 3.43
N MET A 332 19.76 -1.37 3.15
CA MET A 332 19.06 -1.71 1.92
C MET A 332 17.61 -2.05 2.18
N ARG A 333 16.78 -1.98 1.13
CA ARG A 333 15.41 -2.49 1.14
C ARG A 333 15.03 -3.01 -0.24
N ALA A 334 14.67 -4.28 -0.32
CA ALA A 334 14.06 -4.86 -1.50
C ALA A 334 12.53 -4.80 -1.38
N SER A 335 11.87 -3.99 -2.22
CA SER A 335 10.41 -3.99 -2.33
C SER A 335 10.00 -4.94 -3.44
N ILE A 336 9.40 -6.06 -3.08
CA ILE A 336 9.12 -7.21 -3.93
C ILE A 336 7.61 -7.39 -4.20
N TYR A 337 6.93 -6.29 -4.43
CA TYR A 337 5.50 -6.22 -4.68
C TYR A 337 4.98 -7.27 -5.68
N ASN A 338 3.67 -7.35 -5.86
CA ASN A 338 3.02 -8.35 -6.71
C ASN A 338 3.67 -8.49 -8.09
N ALA A 339 4.00 -7.37 -8.72
CA ALA A 339 4.55 -7.34 -10.08
C ALA A 339 6.05 -7.67 -10.20
N MET A 340 6.80 -7.76 -9.08
CA MET A 340 8.18 -8.23 -9.11
C MET A 340 8.19 -9.71 -9.48
N PRO A 341 8.83 -10.11 -10.59
CA PRO A 341 8.93 -11.50 -10.95
C PRO A 341 9.80 -12.29 -9.96
N LYS A 342 9.47 -13.57 -9.72
CA LYS A 342 10.25 -14.46 -8.86
C LYS A 342 11.73 -14.50 -9.28
N GLU A 343 11.98 -14.58 -10.60
CA GLU A 343 13.33 -14.53 -11.17
C GLU A 343 14.14 -13.31 -10.70
N GLY A 344 13.50 -12.14 -10.54
CA GLY A 344 14.18 -10.93 -10.06
C GLY A 344 14.69 -11.09 -8.63
N VAL A 345 13.93 -11.78 -7.77
CA VAL A 345 14.34 -12.07 -6.40
C VAL A 345 15.43 -13.15 -6.36
N GLU A 346 15.31 -14.21 -7.17
CA GLU A 346 16.31 -15.26 -7.31
C GLU A 346 17.67 -14.71 -7.76
N LYS A 347 17.66 -13.84 -8.78
CA LYS A 347 18.87 -13.18 -9.30
C LYS A 347 19.47 -12.20 -8.28
N LEU A 348 18.64 -11.49 -7.53
CA LEU A 348 19.12 -10.63 -6.44
C LEU A 348 19.86 -11.47 -5.39
N VAL A 349 19.27 -12.58 -4.94
CA VAL A 349 19.89 -13.47 -3.95
C VAL A 349 21.20 -14.07 -4.49
N ALA A 350 21.25 -14.48 -5.75
CA ALA A 350 22.49 -14.96 -6.39
C ALA A 350 23.58 -13.87 -6.37
N PHE A 351 23.23 -12.64 -6.72
CA PHE A 351 24.14 -11.49 -6.66
C PHE A 351 24.61 -11.21 -5.23
N MET A 352 23.72 -11.28 -4.23
CA MET A 352 24.07 -11.09 -2.82
C MET A 352 25.07 -12.15 -2.34
N LYS A 353 24.90 -13.43 -2.73
CA LYS A 353 25.85 -14.51 -2.42
C LYS A 353 27.23 -14.27 -3.02
N GLU A 354 27.28 -13.82 -4.28
CA GLU A 354 28.55 -13.47 -4.94
C GLU A 354 29.23 -12.27 -4.26
N PHE A 355 28.45 -11.26 -3.90
CA PHE A 355 28.97 -10.09 -3.19
C PHE A 355 29.54 -10.46 -1.81
N GLU A 356 28.82 -11.29 -1.04
CA GLU A 356 29.28 -11.82 0.24
C GLU A 356 30.61 -12.58 0.08
N ALA A 357 30.70 -13.49 -0.89
CA ALA A 357 31.90 -14.27 -1.13
C ALA A 357 33.13 -13.41 -1.51
N LYS A 358 32.92 -12.26 -2.18
CA LYS A 358 33.99 -11.34 -2.58
C LYS A 358 34.43 -10.38 -1.47
N ASN A 359 33.63 -10.17 -0.44
CA ASN A 359 33.86 -9.16 0.59
C ASN A 359 33.89 -9.74 2.02
N SER A 360 33.98 -11.07 2.16
CA SER A 360 34.12 -11.79 3.44
C SER A 360 35.56 -11.92 3.85
#